data_10f1cd1e4da159f8cee0d58e96bd21dd
#
_entry.id   10f1cd1e4da159f8cee0d58e96bd21dd
#
_cell.length_a   1.000
_cell.length_b   1.000
_cell.length_c   1.000
_cell.angle_alpha   90.00
_cell.angle_beta   90.00
_cell.angle_gamma   90.00
#
_symmetry.space_group_name_H-M   'P 1'
#
loop_
_entity.id
_entity.type
_entity.pdbx_description
1 polymer ?
#
loop_
_entity_poly.entity_id
_entity_poly.type
_entity_poly.pdbx_seq_one_letter_code
_entity_poly.pdbx_strand_id
1 'polypeptide(L)'
;DMPTISSEIETIIAQNPDIVFADPYANVNLMQSLSDLGITVVQTQLNNTSEGRVNDILFAAYILDELESAKILIDAIHEQIEFIEFMKSNIGDADLDKNVLSVTYYDAYWAAGSGSTEGSIIELAGYNNIASEKGVVSNNMITKESLIDMSPDIIVIPQSIEWGGQDFFDNLFSDDSFSSIPAIVNEKVFMVNTSHFTTLSHFNI
;
A
#
# COMPACT_ATOMS: atom_id res chain seq x y z
N ASP A 1 7.23 -21.49 -10.87
CA ASP A 1 6.59 -21.15 -9.57
C ASP A 1 7.56 -21.49 -8.45
N MET A 2 7.92 -20.50 -7.65
CA MET A 2 8.70 -20.76 -6.42
C MET A 2 7.78 -21.38 -5.36
N PRO A 3 8.20 -22.43 -4.65
CA PRO A 3 7.38 -23.01 -3.60
C PRO A 3 7.22 -22.04 -2.43
N THR A 4 6.01 -21.96 -1.89
CA THR A 4 5.78 -21.27 -0.61
C THR A 4 6.20 -22.20 0.53
N ILE A 5 7.01 -21.68 1.46
CA ILE A 5 7.49 -22.40 2.64
C ILE A 5 7.05 -21.68 3.91
N SER A 6 7.03 -22.39 5.03
CA SER A 6 6.80 -21.75 6.34
C SER A 6 8.06 -20.98 6.78
N SER A 7 7.90 -20.04 7.71
CA SER A 7 9.00 -19.31 8.34
C SER A 7 9.71 -20.10 9.45
N GLU A 8 9.48 -21.42 9.52
CA GLU A 8 10.22 -22.31 10.43
C GLU A 8 11.64 -22.55 9.91
N ILE A 9 12.63 -22.49 10.79
CA ILE A 9 14.04 -22.54 10.42
C ILE A 9 14.39 -23.83 9.65
N GLU A 10 13.81 -24.96 10.02
CA GLU A 10 14.04 -26.25 9.38
C GLU A 10 13.57 -26.25 7.92
N THR A 11 12.44 -25.60 7.63
CA THR A 11 11.91 -25.53 6.26
C THR A 11 12.75 -24.60 5.38
N ILE A 12 13.30 -23.52 5.95
CA ILE A 12 14.22 -22.61 5.26
C ILE A 12 15.52 -23.33 4.93
N ILE A 13 16.13 -23.98 5.91
CA ILE A 13 17.42 -24.72 5.73
C ILE A 13 17.26 -25.85 4.70
N ALA A 14 16.11 -26.53 4.67
CA ALA A 14 15.83 -27.59 3.72
C ALA A 14 15.86 -27.12 2.25
N GLN A 15 15.71 -25.84 1.98
CA GLN A 15 15.83 -25.24 0.64
C GLN A 15 17.32 -24.98 0.25
N ASN A 16 18.25 -25.11 1.20
CA ASN A 16 19.67 -24.81 1.01
C ASN A 16 19.92 -23.45 0.35
N PRO A 17 19.38 -22.34 0.89
CA PRO A 17 19.49 -21.02 0.28
C PRO A 17 20.90 -20.45 0.44
N ASP A 18 21.38 -19.75 -0.57
CA ASP A 18 22.59 -18.93 -0.49
C ASP A 18 22.32 -17.60 0.24
N ILE A 19 21.11 -17.05 0.05
CA ILE A 19 20.64 -15.78 0.63
C ILE A 19 19.17 -15.91 1.05
N VAL A 20 18.85 -15.30 2.18
CA VAL A 20 17.47 -15.14 2.68
C VAL A 20 17.15 -13.66 2.78
N PHE A 21 16.16 -13.19 2.03
CA PHE A 21 15.61 -11.86 2.22
C PHE A 21 14.52 -11.92 3.30
N ALA A 22 14.64 -11.10 4.30
CA ALA A 22 13.72 -11.01 5.42
C ALA A 22 13.01 -9.65 5.43
N ASP A 23 11.72 -9.62 5.75
CA ASP A 23 11.00 -8.39 5.94
C ASP A 23 11.44 -7.64 7.22
N PRO A 24 11.10 -6.34 7.39
CA PRO A 24 11.54 -5.56 8.55
C PRO A 24 11.05 -6.06 9.90
N TYR A 25 9.98 -6.87 9.90
CA TYR A 25 9.35 -7.42 11.11
C TYR A 25 9.72 -8.89 11.35
N ALA A 26 10.61 -9.44 10.53
CA ALA A 26 11.06 -10.82 10.67
C ALA A 26 11.61 -11.08 12.08
N ASN A 27 11.37 -12.29 12.57
CA ASN A 27 11.82 -12.68 13.91
C ASN A 27 13.34 -12.61 14.04
N VAL A 28 13.83 -11.77 14.95
CA VAL A 28 15.27 -11.53 15.18
C VAL A 28 16.02 -12.82 15.53
N ASN A 29 15.41 -13.71 16.34
CA ASN A 29 16.05 -14.98 16.70
C ASN A 29 16.17 -15.92 15.50
N LEU A 30 15.18 -15.92 14.58
CA LEU A 30 15.24 -16.66 13.34
C LEU A 30 16.40 -16.17 12.47
N MET A 31 16.49 -14.85 12.26
CA MET A 31 17.56 -14.23 11.48
C MET A 31 18.95 -14.55 12.06
N GLN A 32 19.09 -14.46 13.38
CA GLN A 32 20.34 -14.78 14.06
C GLN A 32 20.71 -16.27 13.89
N SER A 33 19.73 -17.17 14.05
CA SER A 33 19.96 -18.60 13.89
C SER A 33 20.38 -18.99 12.47
N LEU A 34 19.78 -18.35 11.44
CA LEU A 34 20.20 -18.55 10.05
C LEU A 34 21.61 -18.04 9.80
N SER A 35 21.95 -16.88 10.36
CA SER A 35 23.30 -16.30 10.29
C SER A 35 24.34 -17.18 10.97
N ASP A 36 24.04 -17.73 12.15
CA ASP A 36 24.90 -18.64 12.88
C ASP A 36 25.21 -19.95 12.13
N LEU A 37 24.29 -20.34 11.24
CA LEU A 37 24.45 -21.47 10.31
C LEU A 37 25.21 -21.10 9.03
N GLY A 38 25.66 -19.85 8.90
CA GLY A 38 26.41 -19.36 7.74
C GLY A 38 25.55 -18.94 6.55
N ILE A 39 24.23 -18.85 6.71
CA ILE A 39 23.32 -18.39 5.68
C ILE A 39 23.31 -16.85 5.70
N THR A 40 23.53 -16.22 4.55
CA THR A 40 23.44 -14.76 4.43
C THR A 40 22.00 -14.30 4.58
N VAL A 41 21.71 -13.46 5.58
CA VAL A 41 20.39 -12.87 5.77
C VAL A 41 20.44 -11.38 5.43
N VAL A 42 19.57 -10.94 4.56
CA VAL A 42 19.41 -9.55 4.15
C VAL A 42 18.04 -9.05 4.60
N GLN A 43 18.02 -8.12 5.55
CA GLN A 43 16.78 -7.51 5.99
C GLN A 43 16.44 -6.33 5.09
N THR A 44 15.23 -6.35 4.51
CA THR A 44 14.70 -5.27 3.66
C THR A 44 14.06 -4.18 4.52
N GLN A 45 13.69 -3.06 3.90
CA GLN A 45 12.88 -2.00 4.51
C GLN A 45 11.52 -1.94 3.82
N LEU A 46 10.52 -1.36 4.48
CA LEU A 46 9.25 -1.05 3.84
C LEU A 46 9.34 0.32 3.17
N ASN A 47 9.29 0.30 1.85
CA ASN A 47 9.25 1.50 1.02
C ASN A 47 7.92 1.54 0.27
N ASN A 48 7.01 2.42 0.68
CA ASN A 48 5.64 2.48 0.17
C ASN A 48 5.46 3.48 -0.99
N THR A 49 6.54 4.13 -1.43
CA THR A 49 6.54 5.07 -2.57
C THR A 49 7.10 4.42 -3.83
N SER A 50 6.79 4.98 -5.00
CA SER A 50 7.35 4.52 -6.28
C SER A 50 8.88 4.57 -6.28
N GLU A 51 9.47 5.67 -5.79
CA GLU A 51 10.93 5.80 -5.66
C GLU A 51 11.51 4.74 -4.71
N GLY A 52 10.84 4.50 -3.58
CA GLY A 52 11.24 3.47 -2.63
C GLY A 52 11.26 2.08 -3.26
N ARG A 53 10.28 1.75 -4.10
CA ARG A 53 10.23 0.46 -4.84
C ARG A 53 11.35 0.33 -5.86
N VAL A 54 11.66 1.40 -6.59
CA VAL A 54 12.82 1.41 -7.50
C VAL A 54 14.11 1.13 -6.72
N ASN A 55 14.28 1.74 -5.54
CA ASN A 55 15.44 1.50 -4.69
C ASN A 55 15.49 0.06 -4.17
N ASP A 56 14.35 -0.55 -3.80
CA ASP A 56 14.28 -1.95 -3.36
C ASP A 56 14.64 -2.92 -4.50
N ILE A 57 14.16 -2.64 -5.72
CA ILE A 57 14.51 -3.43 -6.93
C ILE A 57 16.02 -3.33 -7.18
N LEU A 58 16.60 -2.13 -7.15
CA LEU A 58 18.04 -1.92 -7.33
C LEU A 58 18.87 -2.61 -6.25
N PHE A 59 18.43 -2.54 -4.99
CA PHE A 59 19.11 -3.18 -3.87
C PHE A 59 19.14 -4.70 -4.04
N ALA A 60 17.98 -5.31 -4.35
CA ALA A 60 17.90 -6.74 -4.59
C ALA A 60 18.75 -7.17 -5.80
N ALA A 61 18.67 -6.41 -6.89
CA ALA A 61 19.42 -6.70 -8.11
C ALA A 61 20.94 -6.59 -7.91
N TYR A 62 21.40 -5.63 -7.11
CA TYR A 62 22.81 -5.50 -6.77
C TYR A 62 23.32 -6.71 -5.99
N ILE A 63 22.53 -7.23 -5.05
CA ILE A 63 22.88 -8.40 -4.24
C ILE A 63 22.90 -9.68 -5.10
N LEU A 64 21.95 -9.79 -6.05
CA LEU A 64 21.77 -10.97 -6.90
C LEU A 64 22.57 -10.92 -8.20
N ASP A 65 23.32 -9.84 -8.45
CA ASP A 65 24.02 -9.57 -9.73
C ASP A 65 23.09 -9.56 -10.96
N GLU A 66 21.87 -9.00 -10.80
CA GLU A 66 20.77 -9.00 -11.78
C GLU A 66 20.38 -7.57 -12.22
N LEU A 67 21.36 -6.68 -12.40
CA LEU A 67 21.12 -5.25 -12.72
C LEU A 67 20.41 -5.06 -14.07
N GLU A 68 20.67 -5.90 -15.06
CA GLU A 68 19.98 -5.81 -16.36
C GLU A 68 18.49 -6.18 -16.24
N SER A 69 18.16 -7.19 -15.44
CA SER A 69 16.78 -7.58 -15.15
C SER A 69 16.04 -6.46 -14.39
N ALA A 70 16.72 -5.85 -13.43
CA ALA A 70 16.19 -4.70 -12.69
C ALA A 70 15.87 -3.51 -13.58
N LYS A 71 16.76 -3.21 -14.54
CA LYS A 71 16.55 -2.12 -15.50
C LYS A 71 15.23 -2.26 -16.24
N ILE A 72 14.89 -3.46 -16.70
CA ILE A 72 13.63 -3.72 -17.42
C ILE A 72 12.42 -3.38 -16.54
N LEU A 73 12.44 -3.80 -15.26
CA LEU A 73 11.36 -3.52 -14.32
C LEU A 73 11.26 -2.02 -13.99
N ILE A 74 12.39 -1.36 -13.81
CA ILE A 74 12.45 0.08 -13.49
C ILE A 74 11.98 0.91 -14.67
N ASP A 75 12.40 0.57 -15.90
CA ASP A 75 11.93 1.26 -17.10
C ASP A 75 10.39 1.13 -17.23
N ALA A 76 9.81 -0.06 -16.95
CA ALA A 76 8.36 -0.25 -16.96
C ALA A 76 7.65 0.58 -15.88
N ILE A 77 8.22 0.71 -14.69
CA ILE A 77 7.69 1.59 -13.62
C ILE A 77 7.69 3.04 -14.09
N HIS A 78 8.78 3.52 -14.66
CA HIS A 78 8.88 4.89 -15.15
C HIS A 78 7.87 5.18 -16.27
N GLU A 79 7.68 4.26 -17.21
CA GLU A 79 6.66 4.40 -18.26
C GLU A 79 5.24 4.52 -17.67
N GLN A 80 4.93 3.78 -16.61
CA GLN A 80 3.64 3.90 -15.92
C GLN A 80 3.49 5.24 -15.21
N ILE A 81 4.53 5.72 -14.53
CA ILE A 81 4.52 7.03 -13.87
C ILE A 81 4.34 8.15 -14.92
N GLU A 82 5.05 8.11 -16.05
CA GLU A 82 4.88 9.07 -17.14
C GLU A 82 3.45 9.06 -17.68
N PHE A 83 2.83 7.88 -17.81
CA PHE A 83 1.44 7.77 -18.22
C PHE A 83 0.49 8.41 -17.19
N ILE A 84 0.70 8.20 -15.89
CA ILE A 84 -0.09 8.84 -14.83
C ILE A 84 0.05 10.37 -14.89
N GLU A 85 1.27 10.89 -15.04
CA GLU A 85 1.50 12.34 -15.19
C GLU A 85 0.83 12.91 -16.45
N PHE A 86 0.85 12.17 -17.56
CA PHE A 86 0.09 12.53 -18.76
C PHE A 86 -1.42 12.57 -18.48
N MET A 87 -1.97 11.57 -17.78
CA MET A 87 -3.39 11.55 -17.42
C MET A 87 -3.76 12.73 -16.53
N LYS A 88 -2.93 13.04 -15.51
CA LYS A 88 -3.10 14.19 -14.62
C LYS A 88 -3.13 15.51 -15.40
N SER A 89 -2.25 15.68 -16.38
CA SER A 89 -2.21 16.90 -17.20
C SER A 89 -3.48 17.15 -18.01
N ASN A 90 -4.33 16.14 -18.17
CA ASN A 90 -5.64 16.25 -18.85
C ASN A 90 -6.81 16.43 -17.87
N ILE A 91 -6.56 16.43 -16.57
CA ILE A 91 -7.55 16.70 -15.51
C ILE A 91 -7.39 18.15 -15.09
N GLY A 92 -8.51 18.86 -14.92
CA GLY A 92 -8.47 20.26 -14.45
C GLY A 92 -8.00 20.36 -13.00
N ASP A 93 -7.26 21.41 -12.65
CA ASP A 93 -6.74 21.62 -11.28
C ASP A 93 -7.85 21.54 -10.22
N ALA A 94 -9.04 22.04 -10.50
CA ALA A 94 -10.18 21.98 -9.59
C ALA A 94 -10.72 20.55 -9.35
N ASP A 95 -10.45 19.62 -10.27
CA ASP A 95 -10.83 18.21 -10.14
C ASP A 95 -9.75 17.41 -9.39
N LEU A 96 -8.49 17.87 -9.44
CA LEU A 96 -7.39 17.32 -8.65
C LEU A 96 -7.38 17.85 -7.20
N ASP A 97 -7.89 19.07 -6.97
CA ASP A 97 -8.03 19.66 -5.62
C ASP A 97 -9.21 19.01 -4.87
N LYS A 98 -9.12 17.70 -4.67
CA LYS A 98 -10.12 16.89 -3.95
C LYS A 98 -9.46 16.13 -2.82
N ASN A 99 -10.16 16.10 -1.69
CA ASN A 99 -9.77 15.31 -0.53
C ASN A 99 -10.21 13.86 -0.70
N VAL A 100 -9.25 12.96 -0.81
CA VAL A 100 -9.49 11.52 -0.92
C VAL A 100 -9.13 10.84 0.39
N LEU A 101 -10.00 9.96 0.86
CA LEU A 101 -9.79 9.11 2.02
C LEU A 101 -9.79 7.65 1.59
N SER A 102 -8.69 6.94 1.81
CA SER A 102 -8.68 5.48 1.80
C SER A 102 -8.97 4.97 3.21
N VAL A 103 -10.01 4.16 3.35
CA VAL A 103 -10.47 3.66 4.65
C VAL A 103 -11.02 2.23 4.53
N THR A 104 -10.72 1.41 5.54
CA THR A 104 -11.28 0.06 5.72
C THR A 104 -11.92 -0.04 7.09
N TYR A 105 -12.76 -1.08 7.28
CA TYR A 105 -13.40 -1.38 8.55
C TYR A 105 -13.20 -2.85 8.94
N TYR A 106 -12.43 -3.07 10.02
CA TYR A 106 -12.20 -4.37 10.67
C TYR A 106 -12.38 -4.18 12.17
N ASP A 107 -13.63 -4.21 12.64
CA ASP A 107 -14.02 -3.83 14.03
C ASP A 107 -13.65 -2.39 14.45
N ALA A 108 -12.86 -1.69 13.66
CA ALA A 108 -12.48 -0.29 13.77
C ALA A 108 -12.23 0.30 12.37
N TYR A 109 -12.31 1.63 12.25
CA TYR A 109 -11.93 2.32 11.01
C TYR A 109 -10.41 2.45 10.94
N TRP A 110 -9.83 2.07 9.80
CA TRP A 110 -8.41 2.21 9.51
C TRP A 110 -8.23 3.11 8.31
N ALA A 111 -7.60 4.25 8.52
CA ALA A 111 -7.31 5.22 7.46
C ALA A 111 -5.85 5.14 7.01
N ALA A 112 -5.63 5.27 5.72
CA ALA A 112 -4.31 5.26 5.11
C ALA A 112 -3.76 6.70 5.02
N GLY A 113 -2.83 7.03 5.92
CA GLY A 113 -2.18 8.33 5.99
C GLY A 113 -0.83 8.39 5.27
N SER A 114 0.02 9.32 5.71
CA SER A 114 1.36 9.51 5.14
C SER A 114 2.23 8.26 5.30
N GLY A 115 2.95 7.89 4.25
CA GLY A 115 3.84 6.72 4.26
C GLY A 115 3.12 5.38 4.18
N SER A 116 1.81 5.34 3.92
CA SER A 116 1.09 4.12 3.53
C SER A 116 1.15 3.91 2.01
N THR A 117 0.94 2.69 1.56
CA THR A 117 0.86 2.37 0.12
C THR A 117 -0.29 3.11 -0.53
N GLU A 118 -1.47 3.02 0.06
CA GLU A 118 -2.70 3.67 -0.42
C GLU A 118 -2.57 5.19 -0.45
N GLY A 119 -1.94 5.76 0.59
CA GLY A 119 -1.64 7.19 0.64
C GLY A 119 -0.74 7.63 -0.50
N SER A 120 0.32 6.87 -0.78
CA SER A 120 1.23 7.15 -1.89
C SER A 120 0.55 7.07 -3.25
N ILE A 121 -0.40 6.14 -3.43
CA ILE A 121 -1.20 6.02 -4.68
C ILE A 121 -2.11 7.24 -4.85
N ILE A 122 -2.78 7.69 -3.78
CA ILE A 122 -3.63 8.89 -3.80
C ILE A 122 -2.81 10.12 -4.23
N GLU A 123 -1.64 10.31 -3.61
CA GLU A 123 -0.74 11.44 -3.89
C GLU A 123 -0.14 11.36 -5.30
N LEU A 124 0.25 10.16 -5.77
CA LEU A 124 0.74 9.93 -7.13
C LEU A 124 -0.34 10.27 -8.17
N ALA A 125 -1.61 9.92 -7.88
CA ALA A 125 -2.74 10.28 -8.72
C ALA A 125 -3.06 11.79 -8.72
N GLY A 126 -2.40 12.58 -7.88
CA GLY A 126 -2.51 14.05 -7.82
C GLY A 126 -3.62 14.54 -6.89
N TYR A 127 -4.17 13.69 -6.04
CA TYR A 127 -5.21 14.06 -5.08
C TYR A 127 -4.62 14.34 -3.68
N ASN A 128 -5.38 15.09 -2.86
CA ASN A 128 -5.02 15.33 -1.48
C ASN A 128 -5.38 14.10 -0.61
N ASN A 129 -4.41 13.51 0.07
CA ASN A 129 -4.67 12.49 1.09
C ASN A 129 -5.10 13.17 2.40
N ILE A 130 -6.42 13.25 2.63
CA ILE A 130 -6.96 13.96 3.81
C ILE A 130 -6.54 13.30 5.13
N ALA A 131 -6.34 11.99 5.18
CA ALA A 131 -5.83 11.32 6.37
C ALA A 131 -4.41 11.80 6.71
N SER A 132 -3.53 11.94 5.70
CA SER A 132 -2.18 12.50 5.85
C SER A 132 -2.22 13.94 6.37
N GLU A 133 -3.08 14.79 5.80
CA GLU A 133 -3.24 16.18 6.25
C GLU A 133 -3.74 16.30 7.70
N LYS A 134 -4.55 15.35 8.15
CA LYS A 134 -5.03 15.25 9.54
C LYS A 134 -4.03 14.55 10.48
N GLY A 135 -2.82 14.26 9.99
CA GLY A 135 -1.72 13.72 10.80
C GLY A 135 -1.75 12.21 11.00
N VAL A 136 -2.54 11.47 10.23
CA VAL A 136 -2.48 10.00 10.23
C VAL A 136 -1.18 9.56 9.55
N VAL A 137 -0.43 8.69 10.22
CA VAL A 137 0.83 8.13 9.73
C VAL A 137 0.64 6.63 9.52
N SER A 138 1.10 6.12 8.37
CA SER A 138 0.89 4.74 7.94
C SER A 138 -0.60 4.39 7.91
N ASN A 139 -0.94 3.11 8.03
CA ASN A 139 -2.33 2.68 8.25
C ASN A 139 -2.61 2.73 9.75
N ASN A 140 -3.52 3.58 10.20
CA ASN A 140 -3.78 3.77 11.61
C ASN A 140 -5.29 3.86 11.91
N MET A 141 -5.64 3.44 13.13
CA MET A 141 -7.02 3.53 13.60
C MET A 141 -7.47 4.98 13.73
N ILE A 142 -8.69 5.24 13.28
CA ILE A 142 -9.40 6.49 13.48
C ILE A 142 -10.76 6.24 14.14
N THR A 143 -11.35 7.26 14.71
CA THR A 143 -12.72 7.18 15.19
C THR A 143 -13.71 7.51 14.08
N LYS A 144 -14.98 7.18 14.28
CA LYS A 144 -16.08 7.57 13.39
C LYS A 144 -16.19 9.10 13.26
N GLU A 145 -16.03 9.80 14.37
CA GLU A 145 -16.04 11.27 14.42
C GLU A 145 -14.88 11.85 13.59
N SER A 146 -13.69 11.24 13.68
CA SER A 146 -12.53 11.66 12.86
C SER A 146 -12.79 11.48 11.37
N LEU A 147 -13.44 10.37 10.96
CA LEU A 147 -13.82 10.15 9.58
C LEU A 147 -14.79 11.22 9.08
N ILE A 148 -15.79 11.57 9.89
CA ILE A 148 -16.76 12.63 9.57
C ILE A 148 -16.05 14.00 9.50
N ASP A 149 -15.15 14.31 10.44
CA ASP A 149 -14.40 15.58 10.49
C ASP A 149 -13.41 15.74 9.31
N MET A 150 -12.88 14.64 8.78
CA MET A 150 -12.07 14.64 7.57
C MET A 150 -12.86 15.12 6.36
N SER A 151 -14.17 14.90 6.35
CA SER A 151 -15.08 15.40 5.31
C SER A 151 -14.57 15.15 3.88
N PRO A 152 -14.22 13.91 3.48
CA PRO A 152 -13.64 13.61 2.18
C PRO A 152 -14.62 13.87 1.03
N ASP A 153 -14.07 14.33 -0.11
CA ASP A 153 -14.78 14.43 -1.38
C ASP A 153 -14.94 13.08 -2.07
N ILE A 154 -13.99 12.17 -1.84
CA ILE A 154 -13.95 10.83 -2.40
C ILE A 154 -13.53 9.85 -1.30
N ILE A 155 -14.22 8.72 -1.22
CA ILE A 155 -13.83 7.59 -0.36
C ILE A 155 -13.44 6.41 -1.24
N VAL A 156 -12.30 5.80 -0.93
CA VAL A 156 -11.81 4.56 -1.54
C VAL A 156 -11.78 3.47 -0.49
N ILE A 157 -12.38 2.32 -0.79
CA ILE A 157 -12.48 1.16 0.11
C ILE A 157 -11.66 0.01 -0.49
N PRO A 158 -10.39 -0.19 -0.10
CA PRO A 158 -9.56 -1.30 -0.56
C PRO A 158 -9.78 -2.56 0.30
N GLN A 159 -11.03 -2.86 0.63
CA GLN A 159 -11.42 -4.02 1.44
C GLN A 159 -12.22 -4.98 0.58
N SER A 160 -11.81 -6.26 0.53
CA SER A 160 -12.50 -7.25 -0.27
C SER A 160 -13.88 -7.57 0.30
N ILE A 161 -14.80 -8.02 -0.57
CA ILE A 161 -16.15 -8.44 -0.18
C ILE A 161 -16.10 -9.55 0.87
N GLU A 162 -15.17 -10.50 0.72
CA GLU A 162 -14.97 -11.63 1.64
C GLU A 162 -14.61 -11.19 3.06
N TRP A 163 -14.03 -10.00 3.21
CA TRP A 163 -13.65 -9.40 4.48
C TRP A 163 -14.59 -8.26 4.92
N GLY A 164 -15.83 -8.25 4.41
CA GLY A 164 -16.86 -7.29 4.83
C GLY A 164 -16.81 -5.94 4.10
N GLY A 165 -16.11 -5.83 2.97
CA GLY A 165 -16.03 -4.57 2.21
C GLY A 165 -17.38 -4.09 1.71
N GLN A 166 -18.26 -5.00 1.26
CA GLN A 166 -19.61 -4.63 0.85
C GLN A 166 -20.47 -4.14 2.02
N ASP A 167 -20.42 -4.83 3.17
CA ASP A 167 -21.17 -4.43 4.36
C ASP A 167 -20.72 -3.05 4.86
N PHE A 168 -19.42 -2.76 4.77
CA PHE A 168 -18.89 -1.44 5.10
C PHE A 168 -19.36 -0.37 4.11
N PHE A 169 -19.32 -0.65 2.80
CA PHE A 169 -19.85 0.24 1.77
C PHE A 169 -21.32 0.57 2.03
N ASP A 170 -22.16 -0.44 2.24
CA ASP A 170 -23.60 -0.28 2.50
C ASP A 170 -23.85 0.49 3.81
N ASN A 171 -23.03 0.28 4.84
CA ASN A 171 -23.11 1.00 6.10
C ASN A 171 -22.84 2.50 5.94
N LEU A 172 -21.87 2.90 5.10
CA LEU A 172 -21.61 4.32 4.85
C LEU A 172 -22.82 5.07 4.29
N PHE A 173 -23.68 4.40 3.51
CA PHE A 173 -24.89 5.00 2.96
C PHE A 173 -26.14 4.84 3.84
N SER A 174 -26.18 3.85 4.71
CA SER A 174 -27.36 3.57 5.56
C SER A 174 -27.30 4.22 6.93
N ASP A 175 -26.11 4.60 7.42
CA ASP A 175 -25.95 5.25 8.71
C ASP A 175 -26.04 6.78 8.56
N ASP A 176 -27.13 7.35 9.07
CA ASP A 176 -27.41 8.80 9.01
C ASP A 176 -26.27 9.69 9.50
N SER A 177 -25.39 9.20 10.36
CA SER A 177 -24.25 9.98 10.87
C SER A 177 -23.22 10.33 9.79
N PHE A 178 -23.16 9.60 8.69
CA PHE A 178 -22.30 9.88 7.54
C PHE A 178 -22.94 10.77 6.48
N SER A 179 -24.26 11.07 6.60
CA SER A 179 -25.04 11.77 5.58
C SER A 179 -24.55 13.17 5.20
N SER A 180 -23.69 13.78 6.01
CA SER A 180 -23.09 15.10 5.75
C SER A 180 -21.76 15.05 5.01
N ILE A 181 -21.17 13.86 4.83
CA ILE A 181 -19.86 13.69 4.16
C ILE A 181 -20.05 13.93 2.65
N PRO A 182 -19.27 14.82 2.02
CA PRO A 182 -19.37 15.13 0.60
C PRO A 182 -19.33 13.90 -0.31
N ALA A 183 -18.45 12.93 0.00
CA ALA A 183 -18.35 11.67 -0.74
C ALA A 183 -19.64 10.85 -0.71
N ILE A 184 -20.38 10.88 0.39
CA ILE A 184 -21.67 10.17 0.53
C ILE A 184 -22.76 10.93 -0.21
N VAL A 185 -22.84 12.25 -0.02
CA VAL A 185 -23.83 13.12 -0.67
C VAL A 185 -23.73 13.03 -2.20
N ASN A 186 -22.51 12.95 -2.73
CA ASN A 186 -22.25 12.94 -4.17
C ASN A 186 -22.03 11.52 -4.74
N GLU A 187 -22.26 10.48 -3.96
CA GLU A 187 -22.09 9.07 -4.35
C GLU A 187 -20.67 8.77 -4.89
N LYS A 188 -19.63 9.40 -4.29
CA LYS A 188 -18.21 9.26 -4.64
C LYS A 188 -17.49 8.28 -3.70
N VAL A 189 -18.08 7.10 -3.51
CA VAL A 189 -17.51 6.00 -2.74
C VAL A 189 -17.21 4.84 -3.67
N PHE A 190 -15.97 4.38 -3.69
CA PHE A 190 -15.49 3.36 -4.62
C PHE A 190 -14.84 2.21 -3.89
N MET A 191 -15.32 1.00 -4.16
CA MET A 191 -14.59 -0.21 -3.81
C MET A 191 -13.52 -0.49 -4.86
N VAL A 192 -12.29 -0.75 -4.43
CA VAL A 192 -11.17 -1.05 -5.31
C VAL A 192 -10.57 -2.42 -4.98
N ASN A 193 -9.90 -3.00 -5.96
CA ASN A 193 -9.25 -4.30 -5.76
C ASN A 193 -8.10 -4.16 -4.75
N THR A 194 -8.22 -4.86 -3.63
CA THR A 194 -7.24 -4.86 -2.54
C THR A 194 -5.83 -5.18 -3.03
N SER A 195 -5.67 -6.18 -3.90
CA SER A 195 -4.36 -6.60 -4.39
C SER A 195 -3.63 -5.53 -5.22
N HIS A 196 -4.40 -4.62 -5.84
CA HIS A 196 -3.84 -3.52 -6.64
C HIS A 196 -3.68 -2.22 -5.86
N PHE A 197 -4.17 -2.15 -4.64
CA PHE A 197 -4.19 -0.89 -3.88
C PHE A 197 -3.40 -0.96 -2.57
N THR A 198 -3.32 -2.12 -1.95
CA THR A 198 -2.69 -2.28 -0.62
C THR A 198 -1.40 -3.09 -0.62
N THR A 199 -1.11 -3.83 -1.70
CA THR A 199 0.10 -4.67 -1.74
C THR A 199 1.35 -3.89 -2.10
N LEU A 200 2.47 -4.26 -1.50
CA LEU A 200 3.79 -3.74 -1.81
C LEU A 200 4.34 -4.43 -3.08
N SER A 201 3.80 -4.11 -4.24
CA SER A 201 4.26 -4.70 -5.49
C SER A 201 4.45 -3.63 -6.57
N HIS A 202 5.22 -3.97 -7.62
CA HIS A 202 5.41 -3.10 -8.78
C HIS A 202 4.13 -2.89 -9.60
N PHE A 203 3.05 -3.62 -9.30
CA PHE A 203 1.75 -3.46 -9.94
C PHE A 203 0.90 -2.32 -9.32
N ASN A 204 1.38 -1.66 -8.26
CA ASN A 204 0.65 -0.61 -7.54
C ASN A 204 1.13 0.80 -7.93
N ILE A 205 1.74 0.92 -9.10
CA ILE A 205 2.22 2.20 -9.63
C ILE A 205 1.41 2.57 -10.84
#